data_bfde0af5aa0e074dd6f86c09cc3284f7
#
_entry.id   bfde0af5aa0e074dd6f86c09cc3284f7
#
_cell.length_a   1.000
_cell.length_b   1.000
_cell.length_c   1.000
_cell.angle_alpha   90.00
_cell.angle_beta   90.00
_cell.angle_gamma   90.00
#
_symmetry.space_group_name_H-M   'P 1'
#
loop_
_entity.id
_entity.type
_entity.pdbx_description
1 polymer ?
#
loop_
_entity_poly.entity_id
_entity_poly.type
_entity_poly.pdbx_seq_one_letter_code
_entity_poly.pdbx_strand_id
1 'polypeptide(L)'
;PSTSSAASDVYKRQIYMNPQHKNYDVIIIGAGHNGLVNACYLQKAGLNVLVLEKNDWIGGAAVSRELTPNILYSNCSYVCSLFRPEIMRDLELPKHGLQIIGIEGGTTFTQDGRYLANYRNYHSKRREMARFSVKDSEAYERYSRDVTRQCRFIQPLLMRTAPDPASFKPKDIGEIFYLIKQFNELSPDQMAETIRFWTMSISDYLDEYFENDVIKASLALSGIIGTALGLSLIHI
;
A
#
# COMPACT_ATOMS: atom_id res chain seq x y z
N PRO A 1 -9.05 19.49 -33.21
CA PRO A 1 -9.89 18.36 -32.86
C PRO A 1 -9.42 17.81 -31.53
N SER A 2 -10.28 17.95 -30.50
CA SER A 2 -9.94 17.67 -29.12
C SER A 2 -9.83 16.17 -28.89
N THR A 3 -8.70 15.72 -28.38
CA THR A 3 -8.42 14.34 -27.94
C THR A 3 -9.33 13.87 -26.78
N SER A 4 -10.11 14.76 -26.19
CA SER A 4 -11.05 14.46 -25.10
C SER A 4 -12.24 13.59 -25.55
N SER A 5 -12.65 13.67 -26.83
CA SER A 5 -13.78 12.88 -27.33
C SER A 5 -13.41 11.40 -27.52
N ALA A 6 -12.17 11.09 -27.90
CA ALA A 6 -11.72 9.71 -28.11
C ALA A 6 -11.60 8.91 -26.79
N ALA A 7 -11.12 9.55 -25.72
CA ALA A 7 -11.06 8.92 -24.38
C ALA A 7 -12.49 8.67 -23.83
N SER A 8 -13.40 9.63 -23.99
CA SER A 8 -14.81 9.47 -23.62
C SER A 8 -15.50 8.35 -24.40
N ASP A 9 -15.18 8.18 -25.69
CA ASP A 9 -15.76 7.14 -26.53
C ASP A 9 -15.21 5.73 -26.22
N VAL A 10 -13.95 5.61 -25.80
CA VAL A 10 -13.39 4.35 -25.32
C VAL A 10 -14.06 3.91 -24.02
N TYR A 11 -14.30 4.84 -23.07
CA TYR A 11 -15.02 4.54 -21.84
C TYR A 11 -16.49 4.17 -22.11
N LYS A 12 -17.18 4.85 -23.00
CA LYS A 12 -18.57 4.54 -23.36
C LYS A 12 -18.73 3.19 -24.06
N ARG A 13 -17.73 2.71 -24.79
CA ARG A 13 -17.77 1.40 -25.46
C ARG A 13 -17.60 0.21 -24.53
N GLN A 14 -17.04 0.41 -23.33
CA GLN A 14 -16.85 -0.68 -22.34
C GLN A 14 -18.12 -1.06 -21.56
N ILE A 15 -19.20 -0.28 -21.68
CA ILE A 15 -20.47 -0.53 -20.98
C ILE A 15 -21.49 -1.30 -21.83
N TYR A 16 -21.16 -1.68 -23.06
CA TYR A 16 -22.06 -2.54 -23.83
C TYR A 16 -21.96 -3.98 -23.32
N MET A 17 -22.80 -4.31 -22.35
CA MET A 17 -23.14 -5.67 -21.95
C MET A 17 -23.56 -6.46 -23.16
N ASN A 18 -23.00 -7.64 -23.34
CA ASN A 18 -23.56 -8.63 -24.26
C ASN A 18 -24.95 -9.02 -23.73
N PRO A 19 -26.05 -8.66 -24.43
CA PRO A 19 -27.41 -8.91 -23.92
C PRO A 19 -27.79 -10.38 -23.83
N GLN A 20 -26.90 -11.29 -24.19
CA GLN A 20 -27.20 -12.74 -24.25
C GLN A 20 -27.03 -13.47 -22.90
N HIS A 21 -26.38 -12.86 -21.89
CA HIS A 21 -26.27 -13.48 -20.57
C HIS A 21 -27.27 -12.89 -19.60
N LYS A 22 -28.42 -13.56 -19.46
CA LYS A 22 -29.46 -13.20 -18.46
C LYS A 22 -29.12 -13.62 -17.02
N ASN A 23 -28.12 -14.48 -16.85
CA ASN A 23 -27.75 -15.03 -15.54
C ASN A 23 -26.28 -14.76 -15.26
N TYR A 24 -26.00 -14.20 -14.08
CA TYR A 24 -24.66 -14.01 -13.56
C TYR A 24 -24.47 -14.89 -12.33
N ASP A 25 -23.32 -15.53 -12.23
CA ASP A 25 -22.94 -16.32 -11.04
C ASP A 25 -22.57 -15.41 -9.87
N VAL A 26 -21.98 -14.24 -10.17
CA VAL A 26 -21.52 -13.27 -9.18
C VAL A 26 -21.81 -11.85 -9.63
N ILE A 27 -22.26 -11.02 -8.70
CA ILE A 27 -22.42 -9.56 -8.87
C ILE A 27 -21.45 -8.88 -7.91
N ILE A 28 -20.58 -8.00 -8.46
CA ILE A 28 -19.66 -7.19 -7.68
C ILE A 28 -20.14 -5.73 -7.71
N ILE A 29 -20.33 -5.16 -6.54
CA ILE A 29 -20.74 -3.75 -6.38
C ILE A 29 -19.51 -2.90 -6.14
N GLY A 30 -19.21 -2.03 -7.11
CA GLY A 30 -18.04 -1.15 -7.13
C GLY A 30 -16.92 -1.64 -8.04
N ALA A 31 -16.54 -0.80 -9.03
CA ALA A 31 -15.42 -1.04 -9.95
C ALA A 31 -14.13 -0.34 -9.49
N GLY A 32 -13.88 -0.32 -8.19
CA GLY A 32 -12.56 0.03 -7.65
C GLY A 32 -11.53 -1.08 -7.89
N HIS A 33 -10.26 -0.83 -7.63
CA HIS A 33 -9.19 -1.81 -7.90
C HIS A 33 -9.43 -3.18 -7.23
N ASN A 34 -9.96 -3.22 -6.01
CA ASN A 34 -10.29 -4.49 -5.33
C ASN A 34 -11.42 -5.25 -6.03
N GLY A 35 -12.50 -4.55 -6.42
CA GLY A 35 -13.62 -5.15 -7.15
C GLY A 35 -13.19 -5.68 -8.51
N LEU A 36 -12.36 -4.91 -9.23
CA LEU A 36 -11.83 -5.32 -10.54
C LEU A 36 -10.91 -6.54 -10.45
N VAL A 37 -10.00 -6.58 -9.47
CA VAL A 37 -9.13 -7.74 -9.25
C VAL A 37 -9.96 -8.97 -8.92
N ASN A 38 -10.94 -8.85 -8.02
CA ASN A 38 -11.84 -9.95 -7.67
C ASN A 38 -12.62 -10.44 -8.89
N ALA A 39 -13.17 -9.52 -9.69
CA ALA A 39 -13.87 -9.88 -10.94
C ALA A 39 -12.98 -10.67 -11.89
N CYS A 40 -11.74 -10.25 -12.09
CA CYS A 40 -10.79 -10.92 -12.97
C CYS A 40 -10.49 -12.35 -12.49
N TYR A 41 -10.24 -12.56 -11.20
CA TYR A 41 -9.98 -13.91 -10.68
C TYR A 41 -11.22 -14.82 -10.77
N LEU A 42 -12.41 -14.31 -10.48
CA LEU A 42 -13.65 -15.08 -10.61
C LEU A 42 -13.93 -15.45 -12.06
N GLN A 43 -13.72 -14.53 -12.99
CA GLN A 43 -13.87 -14.80 -14.43
C GLN A 43 -12.82 -15.80 -14.93
N LYS A 44 -11.58 -15.73 -14.46
CA LYS A 44 -10.54 -16.75 -14.74
C LYS A 44 -10.92 -18.13 -14.20
N ALA A 45 -11.69 -18.19 -13.12
CA ALA A 45 -12.25 -19.44 -12.59
C ALA A 45 -13.49 -19.95 -13.39
N GLY A 46 -13.89 -19.27 -14.45
CA GLY A 46 -14.99 -19.67 -15.34
C GLY A 46 -16.37 -19.16 -14.92
N LEU A 47 -16.46 -18.24 -13.97
CA LEU A 47 -17.73 -17.68 -13.52
C LEU A 47 -18.15 -16.48 -14.37
N ASN A 48 -19.47 -16.34 -14.60
CA ASN A 48 -20.05 -15.15 -15.23
C ASN A 48 -20.17 -14.04 -14.19
N VAL A 49 -19.38 -12.96 -14.36
CA VAL A 49 -19.29 -11.88 -13.38
C VAL A 49 -19.89 -10.59 -13.94
N LEU A 50 -20.76 -9.95 -13.16
CA LEU A 50 -21.25 -8.60 -13.40
C LEU A 50 -20.61 -7.64 -12.40
N VAL A 51 -20.02 -6.56 -12.89
CA VAL A 51 -19.52 -5.47 -12.04
C VAL A 51 -20.44 -4.25 -12.22
N LEU A 52 -20.94 -3.73 -11.12
CA LEU A 52 -21.79 -2.54 -11.07
C LEU A 52 -20.99 -1.38 -10.45
N GLU A 53 -20.94 -0.25 -11.15
CA GLU A 53 -20.32 0.98 -10.68
C GLU A 53 -21.33 2.13 -10.77
N LYS A 54 -21.39 2.96 -9.70
CA LYS A 54 -22.33 4.09 -9.66
C LYS A 54 -21.82 5.32 -10.41
N ASN A 55 -20.49 5.44 -10.55
CA ASN A 55 -19.88 6.57 -11.25
C ASN A 55 -19.76 6.24 -12.74
N ASP A 56 -19.55 7.27 -13.54
CA ASP A 56 -19.28 7.18 -14.97
C ASP A 56 -17.81 6.81 -15.29
N TRP A 57 -17.00 6.54 -14.25
CA TRP A 57 -15.60 6.06 -14.37
C TRP A 57 -15.35 4.85 -13.49
N ILE A 58 -14.37 4.04 -13.86
CA ILE A 58 -13.88 2.89 -13.11
C ILE A 58 -12.50 3.18 -12.51
N GLY A 59 -12.12 2.42 -11.48
CA GLY A 59 -10.82 2.52 -10.81
C GLY A 59 -10.91 2.96 -9.34
N GLY A 60 -12.03 3.53 -8.92
CA GLY A 60 -12.26 3.95 -7.54
C GLY A 60 -11.21 4.96 -7.06
N ALA A 61 -10.55 4.68 -5.94
CA ALA A 61 -9.50 5.53 -5.39
C ALA A 61 -8.20 5.56 -6.21
N ALA A 62 -8.00 4.60 -7.12
CA ALA A 62 -6.81 4.52 -7.98
C ALA A 62 -6.93 5.33 -9.27
N VAL A 63 -8.06 6.02 -9.50
CA VAL A 63 -8.31 6.77 -10.71
C VAL A 63 -7.50 8.07 -10.75
N SER A 64 -6.96 8.39 -11.94
CA SER A 64 -6.45 9.73 -12.25
C SER A 64 -7.52 10.54 -12.98
N ARG A 65 -7.73 11.78 -12.57
CA ARG A 65 -8.74 12.67 -13.13
C ARG A 65 -8.12 13.96 -13.66
N GLU A 66 -8.71 14.48 -14.70
CA GLU A 66 -8.38 15.79 -15.23
C GLU A 66 -9.17 16.84 -14.43
N LEU A 67 -8.48 17.54 -13.53
CA LEU A 67 -9.06 18.64 -12.74
C LEU A 67 -8.79 20.00 -13.38
N THR A 68 -7.74 20.10 -14.17
CA THR A 68 -7.38 21.27 -14.98
C THR A 68 -7.08 20.77 -16.40
N PRO A 69 -7.43 21.51 -17.45
CA PRO A 69 -7.20 21.08 -18.84
C PRO A 69 -5.77 20.59 -19.07
N ASN A 70 -5.64 19.38 -19.63
CA ASN A 70 -4.39 18.68 -19.94
C ASN A 70 -3.53 18.30 -18.72
N ILE A 71 -4.05 18.36 -17.48
CA ILE A 71 -3.32 17.93 -16.29
C ILE A 71 -4.12 16.85 -15.59
N LEU A 72 -3.52 15.66 -15.51
CA LEU A 72 -4.06 14.50 -14.80
C LEU A 72 -3.50 14.45 -13.38
N TYR A 73 -4.40 14.30 -12.41
CA TYR A 73 -4.07 14.12 -11.00
C TYR A 73 -4.54 12.76 -10.52
N SER A 74 -3.72 12.09 -9.73
CA SER A 74 -4.19 10.95 -8.96
C SER A 74 -5.17 11.45 -7.89
N ASN A 75 -6.35 10.87 -7.84
CA ASN A 75 -7.38 11.28 -6.90
C ASN A 75 -6.99 10.98 -5.44
N CYS A 76 -6.52 9.74 -5.16
CA CYS A 76 -6.15 9.30 -3.82
C CYS A 76 -4.90 8.40 -3.80
N SER A 77 -4.50 7.82 -4.93
CA SER A 77 -3.46 6.80 -5.01
C SER A 77 -2.18 7.39 -5.60
N TYR A 78 -1.41 8.11 -4.79
CA TYR A 78 -0.16 8.76 -5.22
C TYR A 78 1.03 7.79 -5.33
N VAL A 79 0.96 6.61 -4.69
CA VAL A 79 1.97 5.55 -4.80
C VAL A 79 1.33 4.17 -4.91
N CYS A 80 1.98 3.28 -5.68
CA CYS A 80 1.63 1.87 -5.79
C CYS A 80 2.57 1.06 -4.88
N SER A 81 2.26 0.99 -3.58
CA SER A 81 3.12 0.36 -2.58
C SER A 81 2.68 -1.04 -2.16
N LEU A 82 1.38 -1.31 -2.11
CA LEU A 82 0.82 -2.55 -1.56
C LEU A 82 0.25 -3.50 -2.63
N PHE A 83 0.21 -3.08 -3.90
CA PHE A 83 -0.29 -3.93 -4.97
C PHE A 83 0.66 -5.10 -5.22
N ARG A 84 0.15 -6.31 -5.04
CA ARG A 84 0.97 -7.51 -4.98
C ARG A 84 1.50 -7.92 -6.35
N PRO A 85 2.81 -8.27 -6.46
CA PRO A 85 3.40 -8.75 -7.72
C PRO A 85 2.71 -10.00 -8.27
N GLU A 86 2.19 -10.85 -7.38
CA GLU A 86 1.45 -12.06 -7.74
C GLU A 86 0.22 -11.71 -8.58
N ILE A 87 -0.54 -10.70 -8.18
CA ILE A 87 -1.73 -10.22 -8.90
C ILE A 87 -1.33 -9.68 -10.28
N MET A 88 -0.23 -8.90 -10.35
CA MET A 88 0.28 -8.36 -11.60
C MET A 88 0.65 -9.48 -12.59
N ARG A 89 1.30 -10.52 -12.09
CA ARG A 89 1.70 -11.69 -12.87
C ARG A 89 0.48 -12.51 -13.30
N ASP A 90 -0.39 -12.86 -12.36
CA ASP A 90 -1.51 -13.76 -12.59
C ASP A 90 -2.54 -13.16 -13.55
N LEU A 91 -2.73 -11.84 -13.50
CA LEU A 91 -3.61 -11.10 -14.40
C LEU A 91 -2.87 -10.51 -15.61
N GLU A 92 -1.58 -10.80 -15.76
CA GLU A 92 -0.74 -10.34 -16.88
C GLU A 92 -0.82 -8.81 -17.12
N LEU A 93 -0.97 -8.02 -16.07
CA LEU A 93 -1.25 -6.58 -16.16
C LEU A 93 -0.26 -5.78 -17.00
N PRO A 94 1.06 -6.11 -17.06
CA PRO A 94 1.98 -5.44 -17.98
C PRO A 94 1.61 -5.61 -19.46
N LYS A 95 1.03 -6.75 -19.86
CA LYS A 95 0.53 -6.96 -21.23
C LYS A 95 -0.67 -6.05 -21.56
N HIS A 96 -1.38 -5.61 -20.52
CA HIS A 96 -2.50 -4.68 -20.62
C HIS A 96 -2.10 -3.22 -20.41
N GLY A 97 -0.81 -2.92 -20.38
CA GLY A 97 -0.28 -1.55 -20.34
C GLY A 97 0.07 -1.03 -18.94
N LEU A 98 -0.02 -1.86 -17.87
CA LEU A 98 0.42 -1.42 -16.54
C LEU A 98 1.94 -1.20 -16.56
N GLN A 99 2.35 0.02 -16.21
CA GLN A 99 3.74 0.39 -15.99
C GLN A 99 3.90 0.97 -14.59
N ILE A 100 4.83 0.43 -13.82
CA ILE A 100 5.18 0.94 -12.49
C ILE A 100 6.54 1.61 -12.57
N ILE A 101 6.56 2.91 -12.30
CA ILE A 101 7.77 3.73 -12.36
C ILE A 101 8.25 3.98 -10.93
N GLY A 102 9.54 3.76 -10.69
CA GLY A 102 10.13 4.04 -9.38
C GLY A 102 10.15 5.53 -9.06
N ILE A 103 9.74 5.88 -7.84
CA ILE A 103 9.83 7.25 -7.33
C ILE A 103 11.25 7.47 -6.81
N GLU A 104 11.90 8.58 -7.21
CA GLU A 104 13.23 8.94 -6.72
C GLU A 104 13.22 9.35 -5.24
N GLY A 105 12.13 9.94 -4.78
CA GLY A 105 11.98 10.35 -3.40
C GLY A 105 10.80 11.28 -3.17
N GLY A 106 10.78 11.93 -2.04
CA GLY A 106 9.82 12.95 -1.66
C GLY A 106 10.49 14.11 -0.92
N THR A 107 9.74 15.14 -0.60
CA THR A 107 10.27 16.30 0.11
C THR A 107 9.32 16.69 1.24
N THR A 108 9.88 16.88 2.43
CA THR A 108 9.17 17.42 3.59
C THR A 108 9.58 18.87 3.74
N PHE A 109 8.62 19.79 3.61
CA PHE A 109 8.84 21.22 3.80
C PHE A 109 8.62 21.61 5.25
N THR A 110 9.43 22.54 5.75
CA THR A 110 9.32 23.08 7.11
C THR A 110 8.75 24.51 7.08
N GLN A 111 8.18 24.96 8.19
CA GLN A 111 7.59 26.31 8.29
C GLN A 111 8.61 27.44 8.15
N ASP A 112 9.87 27.16 8.46
CA ASP A 112 10.99 28.12 8.34
C ASP A 112 11.58 28.20 6.91
N GLY A 113 10.95 27.54 5.93
CA GLY A 113 11.35 27.57 4.54
C GLY A 113 12.46 26.58 4.17
N ARG A 114 12.95 25.79 5.13
CA ARG A 114 13.85 24.66 4.82
C ARG A 114 13.07 23.47 4.28
N TYR A 115 13.80 22.49 3.80
CA TYR A 115 13.22 21.21 3.36
C TYR A 115 14.16 20.05 3.66
N LEU A 116 13.58 18.87 3.89
CA LEU A 116 14.28 17.59 3.97
C LEU A 116 13.89 16.76 2.74
N ALA A 117 14.86 16.53 1.85
CA ALA A 117 14.65 15.67 0.68
C ALA A 117 14.86 14.18 1.04
N ASN A 118 13.91 13.36 0.67
CA ASN A 118 14.00 11.92 0.81
C ASN A 118 14.50 11.31 -0.50
N TYR A 119 15.70 10.78 -0.51
CA TYR A 119 16.27 10.08 -1.65
C TYR A 119 16.15 8.57 -1.51
N ARG A 120 15.97 7.86 -2.63
CA ARG A 120 16.08 6.41 -2.69
C ARG A 120 17.50 5.94 -2.39
N ASN A 121 18.50 6.73 -2.81
CA ASN A 121 19.90 6.45 -2.53
C ASN A 121 20.20 6.68 -1.04
N TYR A 122 20.70 5.65 -0.38
CA TYR A 122 21.03 5.66 1.05
C TYR A 122 22.01 6.76 1.47
N HIS A 123 23.10 6.94 0.71
CA HIS A 123 24.11 7.95 1.03
C HIS A 123 23.58 9.38 0.86
N SER A 124 22.80 9.62 -0.19
CA SER A 124 22.16 10.92 -0.41
C SER A 124 21.15 11.23 0.69
N LYS A 125 20.35 10.24 1.11
CA LYS A 125 19.41 10.40 2.21
C LYS A 125 20.11 10.72 3.53
N ARG A 126 21.18 10.00 3.89
CA ARG A 126 21.96 10.31 5.11
C ARG A 126 22.55 11.69 5.08
N ARG A 127 23.10 12.12 3.94
CA ARG A 127 23.66 13.48 3.78
C ARG A 127 22.61 14.57 3.98
N GLU A 128 21.39 14.37 3.48
CA GLU A 128 20.28 15.29 3.72
C GLU A 128 19.85 15.32 5.19
N MET A 129 19.75 14.16 5.84
CA MET A 129 19.46 14.10 7.27
C MET A 129 20.52 14.79 8.12
N ALA A 130 21.80 14.65 7.77
CA ALA A 130 22.93 15.29 8.47
C ALA A 130 22.87 16.83 8.46
N ARG A 131 22.11 17.44 7.53
CA ARG A 131 21.85 18.90 7.54
C ARG A 131 20.97 19.32 8.71
N PHE A 132 20.19 18.43 9.27
CA PHE A 132 19.29 18.65 10.40
C PHE A 132 19.87 18.10 11.70
N SER A 133 20.42 16.88 11.68
CA SER A 133 21.11 16.24 12.79
C SER A 133 22.10 15.20 12.30
N VAL A 134 23.38 15.39 12.63
CA VAL A 134 24.43 14.40 12.34
C VAL A 134 24.18 13.10 13.07
N LYS A 135 23.80 13.16 14.35
CA LYS A 135 23.49 12.02 15.20
C LYS A 135 22.34 11.18 14.61
N ASP A 136 21.28 11.83 14.14
CA ASP A 136 20.14 11.16 13.53
C ASP A 136 20.52 10.49 12.19
N SER A 137 21.38 11.17 11.41
CA SER A 137 21.93 10.61 10.18
C SER A 137 22.73 9.30 10.44
N GLU A 138 23.42 9.21 11.55
CA GLU A 138 24.13 7.99 11.98
C GLU A 138 23.17 6.93 12.49
N ALA A 139 22.17 7.30 13.27
CA ALA A 139 21.14 6.40 13.80
C ALA A 139 20.26 5.80 12.70
N TYR A 140 20.15 6.46 11.55
CA TYR A 140 19.30 6.02 10.43
C TYR A 140 19.63 4.61 9.93
N GLU A 141 20.88 4.18 10.02
CA GLU A 141 21.27 2.82 9.62
C GLU A 141 20.62 1.75 10.51
N ARG A 142 20.68 1.95 11.83
CA ARG A 142 20.02 1.04 12.78
C ARG A 142 18.51 1.00 12.55
N TYR A 143 17.88 2.17 12.49
CA TYR A 143 16.46 2.30 12.19
C TYR A 143 16.05 1.57 10.90
N SER A 144 16.76 1.84 9.80
CA SER A 144 16.44 1.25 8.49
C SER A 144 16.57 -0.28 8.50
N ARG A 145 17.57 -0.82 9.18
CA ARG A 145 17.75 -2.27 9.35
C ARG A 145 16.61 -2.90 10.15
N ASP A 146 16.22 -2.26 11.25
CA ASP A 146 15.19 -2.79 12.15
C ASP A 146 13.82 -2.75 11.48
N VAL A 147 13.44 -1.64 10.82
CA VAL A 147 12.22 -1.56 10.00
C VAL A 147 12.23 -2.59 8.85
N THR A 148 13.37 -2.76 8.17
CA THR A 148 13.48 -3.76 7.09
C THR A 148 13.24 -5.18 7.61
N ARG A 149 13.70 -5.50 8.81
CA ARG A 149 13.44 -6.79 9.46
C ARG A 149 11.95 -7.00 9.68
N GLN A 150 11.24 -5.99 10.18
CA GLN A 150 9.80 -6.07 10.38
C GLN A 150 9.03 -6.21 9.05
N CYS A 151 9.44 -5.48 8.01
CA CYS A 151 8.87 -5.64 6.67
C CYS A 151 9.03 -7.07 6.13
N ARG A 152 10.20 -7.70 6.34
CA ARG A 152 10.44 -9.10 5.94
C ARG A 152 9.60 -10.09 6.73
N PHE A 153 9.39 -9.83 8.00
CA PHE A 153 8.53 -10.65 8.86
C PHE A 153 7.07 -10.63 8.40
N ILE A 154 6.52 -9.45 8.12
CA ILE A 154 5.10 -9.29 7.75
C ILE A 154 4.80 -9.67 6.29
N GLN A 155 5.79 -9.55 5.39
CA GLN A 155 5.59 -9.74 3.94
C GLN A 155 4.91 -11.07 3.56
N PRO A 156 5.29 -12.24 4.10
CA PRO A 156 4.63 -13.51 3.79
C PRO A 156 3.17 -13.58 4.27
N LEU A 157 2.81 -12.77 5.28
CA LEU A 157 1.47 -12.77 5.87
C LEU A 157 0.46 -11.98 5.03
N LEU A 158 0.92 -11.05 4.19
CA LEU A 158 0.04 -10.15 3.41
C LEU A 158 -0.87 -10.87 2.40
N MET A 159 -0.50 -12.08 1.97
CA MET A 159 -1.28 -12.91 1.04
C MET A 159 -2.05 -14.03 1.74
N ARG A 160 -1.97 -14.11 3.05
CA ARG A 160 -2.65 -15.16 3.83
C ARG A 160 -3.95 -14.66 4.42
N THR A 161 -4.89 -15.56 4.60
CA THR A 161 -6.13 -15.24 5.31
C THR A 161 -5.85 -15.29 6.82
N ALA A 162 -6.23 -14.25 7.54
CA ALA A 162 -6.14 -14.27 9.00
C ALA A 162 -6.99 -15.46 9.55
N PRO A 163 -6.41 -16.30 10.43
CA PRO A 163 -7.16 -17.39 11.04
C PRO A 163 -8.18 -16.87 12.04
N ASP A 164 -9.29 -17.56 12.17
CA ASP A 164 -10.19 -17.38 13.29
C ASP A 164 -9.65 -18.18 14.49
N PRO A 165 -9.19 -17.52 15.57
CA PRO A 165 -8.60 -18.20 16.72
C PRO A 165 -9.59 -19.07 17.51
N ALA A 166 -10.90 -18.86 17.33
CA ALA A 166 -11.95 -19.65 17.96
C ALA A 166 -12.42 -20.83 17.07
N SER A 167 -11.88 -20.95 15.84
CA SER A 167 -12.29 -21.96 14.87
C SER A 167 -11.41 -23.21 14.98
N PHE A 168 -12.07 -24.38 14.93
CA PHE A 168 -11.40 -25.68 14.83
C PHE A 168 -11.33 -26.21 13.38
N LYS A 169 -11.62 -25.37 12.38
CA LYS A 169 -11.53 -25.78 10.97
C LYS A 169 -10.07 -26.05 10.59
N PRO A 170 -9.79 -27.12 9.80
CA PRO A 170 -8.42 -27.45 9.39
C PRO A 170 -7.64 -26.27 8.77
N LYS A 171 -8.34 -25.41 8.03
CA LYS A 171 -7.75 -24.20 7.41
C LYS A 171 -7.23 -23.23 8.48
N ASP A 172 -8.05 -22.91 9.48
CA ASP A 172 -7.67 -21.95 10.52
C ASP A 172 -6.57 -22.51 11.40
N ILE A 173 -6.65 -23.80 11.75
CA ILE A 173 -5.58 -24.51 12.48
C ILE A 173 -4.26 -24.45 11.69
N GLY A 174 -4.29 -24.70 10.39
CA GLY A 174 -3.12 -24.62 9.51
C GLY A 174 -2.48 -23.23 9.49
N GLU A 175 -3.30 -22.16 9.44
CA GLU A 175 -2.83 -20.78 9.49
C GLU A 175 -2.23 -20.41 10.85
N ILE A 176 -2.83 -20.88 11.96
CA ILE A 176 -2.29 -20.72 13.32
C ILE A 176 -0.93 -21.40 13.44
N PHE A 177 -0.79 -22.65 12.98
CA PHE A 177 0.51 -23.33 12.97
C PHE A 177 1.56 -22.60 12.14
N TYR A 178 1.18 -22.03 11.01
CA TYR A 178 2.07 -21.23 10.20
C TYR A 178 2.57 -20.01 10.97
N LEU A 179 1.67 -19.27 11.63
CA LEU A 179 2.05 -18.11 12.46
C LEU A 179 2.97 -18.51 13.61
N ILE A 180 2.66 -19.60 14.32
CA ILE A 180 3.52 -20.13 15.40
C ILE A 180 4.91 -20.44 14.86
N LYS A 181 5.01 -21.09 13.70
CA LYS A 181 6.31 -21.37 13.05
C LYS A 181 7.07 -20.10 12.74
N GLN A 182 6.42 -19.09 12.15
CA GLN A 182 7.04 -17.78 11.85
C GLN A 182 7.60 -17.10 13.10
N PHE A 183 6.86 -17.14 14.21
CA PHE A 183 7.33 -16.59 15.48
C PHE A 183 8.47 -17.42 16.09
N ASN A 184 8.43 -18.75 15.98
CA ASN A 184 9.47 -19.63 16.50
C ASN A 184 10.80 -19.53 15.73
N GLU A 185 10.81 -18.98 14.53
CA GLU A 185 12.03 -18.69 13.76
C GLU A 185 12.77 -17.45 14.30
N LEU A 186 12.11 -16.63 15.15
CA LEU A 186 12.70 -15.46 15.78
C LEU A 186 13.42 -15.86 17.07
N SER A 187 14.57 -15.21 17.35
CA SER A 187 15.16 -15.28 18.69
C SER A 187 14.24 -14.58 19.71
N PRO A 188 14.39 -14.88 21.03
CA PRO A 188 13.60 -14.19 22.06
C PRO A 188 13.66 -12.67 21.96
N ASP A 189 14.84 -12.09 21.70
CA ASP A 189 15.03 -10.66 21.53
C ASP A 189 14.28 -10.12 20.28
N GLN A 190 14.38 -10.84 19.16
CA GLN A 190 13.65 -10.48 17.93
C GLN A 190 12.14 -10.57 18.11
N MET A 191 11.65 -11.54 18.88
CA MET A 191 10.23 -11.67 19.20
C MET A 191 9.75 -10.48 20.04
N ALA A 192 10.50 -10.11 21.08
CA ALA A 192 10.20 -8.94 21.89
C ALA A 192 10.21 -7.64 21.07
N GLU A 193 11.22 -7.45 20.21
CA GLU A 193 11.30 -6.32 19.30
C GLU A 193 10.11 -6.28 18.31
N THR A 194 9.69 -7.45 17.80
CA THR A 194 8.57 -7.54 16.86
C THR A 194 7.26 -7.17 17.55
N ILE A 195 6.98 -7.72 18.73
CA ILE A 195 5.79 -7.37 19.52
C ILE A 195 5.79 -5.87 19.81
N ARG A 196 6.91 -5.34 20.25
CA ARG A 196 7.07 -3.92 20.56
C ARG A 196 6.84 -3.02 19.36
N PHE A 197 7.43 -3.33 18.20
CA PHE A 197 7.25 -2.58 16.95
C PHE A 197 5.78 -2.48 16.55
N TRP A 198 5.03 -3.58 16.66
CA TRP A 198 3.63 -3.63 16.23
C TRP A 198 2.63 -3.11 17.27
N THR A 199 3.06 -2.83 18.50
CA THR A 199 2.20 -2.35 19.60
C THR A 199 2.55 -0.94 20.08
N MET A 200 3.73 -0.40 19.72
CA MET A 200 4.12 0.97 20.06
C MET A 200 3.46 2.01 19.15
N SER A 201 3.37 3.24 19.62
CA SER A 201 3.09 4.37 18.77
C SER A 201 4.28 4.65 17.85
N ILE A 202 4.02 5.18 16.65
CA ILE A 202 5.11 5.59 15.75
C ILE A 202 5.96 6.72 16.37
N SER A 203 5.38 7.59 17.17
CA SER A 203 6.10 8.65 17.89
C SER A 203 7.13 8.04 18.84
N ASP A 204 6.69 7.16 19.76
CA ASP A 204 7.56 6.54 20.74
C ASP A 204 8.67 5.70 20.07
N TYR A 205 8.32 5.00 18.98
CA TYR A 205 9.29 4.23 18.23
C TYR A 205 10.38 5.09 17.58
N LEU A 206 10.00 6.26 17.01
CA LEU A 206 10.96 7.17 16.40
C LEU A 206 11.83 7.89 17.43
N ASP A 207 11.31 8.18 18.62
CA ASP A 207 12.06 8.80 19.72
C ASP A 207 13.23 7.94 20.22
N GLU A 208 13.21 6.63 19.97
CA GLU A 208 14.33 5.74 20.29
C GLU A 208 15.53 5.86 19.36
N TYR A 209 15.33 6.44 18.19
CA TYR A 209 16.36 6.57 17.16
C TYR A 209 16.77 8.02 16.92
N PHE A 210 15.81 8.94 16.96
CA PHE A 210 15.97 10.29 16.44
C PHE A 210 15.60 11.35 17.46
N GLU A 211 16.34 12.46 17.42
CA GLU A 211 16.09 13.64 18.27
C GLU A 211 15.44 14.80 17.50
N ASN A 212 15.67 14.88 16.18
CA ASN A 212 15.18 15.99 15.37
C ASN A 212 13.75 15.79 14.89
N ASP A 213 12.87 16.73 15.22
CA ASP A 213 11.45 16.66 14.94
C ASP A 213 11.11 16.65 13.43
N VAL A 214 11.92 17.32 12.59
CA VAL A 214 11.69 17.31 11.13
C VAL A 214 11.96 15.92 10.55
N ILE A 215 13.00 15.24 11.04
CA ILE A 215 13.33 13.87 10.65
C ILE A 215 12.23 12.92 11.12
N LYS A 216 11.83 13.02 12.39
CA LYS A 216 10.73 12.20 12.95
C LYS A 216 9.43 12.41 12.19
N ALA A 217 9.02 13.66 11.95
CA ALA A 217 7.81 13.97 11.20
C ALA A 217 7.83 13.39 9.77
N SER A 218 8.97 13.49 9.08
CA SER A 218 9.14 12.91 7.73
C SER A 218 9.00 11.39 7.71
N LEU A 219 9.50 10.69 8.73
CA LEU A 219 9.45 9.23 8.84
C LEU A 219 8.09 8.74 9.39
N ALA A 220 7.45 9.52 10.27
CA ALA A 220 6.16 9.19 10.88
C ALA A 220 5.02 9.09 9.87
N LEU A 221 5.11 9.79 8.74
CA LEU A 221 4.05 9.79 7.72
C LEU A 221 3.61 8.38 7.33
N SER A 222 4.56 7.46 7.16
CA SER A 222 4.26 6.06 6.80
C SER A 222 3.51 5.30 7.91
N GLY A 223 3.66 5.70 9.16
CA GLY A 223 3.01 5.06 10.31
C GLY A 223 1.59 5.57 10.59
N ILE A 224 1.18 6.70 10.00
CA ILE A 224 -0.14 7.29 10.22
C ILE A 224 -1.07 7.17 9.01
N ILE A 225 -0.58 6.71 7.87
CA ILE A 225 -1.41 6.54 6.66
C ILE A 225 -2.51 5.52 6.94
N GLY A 226 -3.75 5.94 6.72
CA GLY A 226 -4.92 5.09 6.89
C GLY A 226 -5.45 4.99 8.32
N THR A 227 -4.88 5.72 9.29
CA THR A 227 -5.39 5.79 10.65
C THR A 227 -6.06 7.14 10.94
N ALA A 228 -7.16 7.09 11.71
CA ALA A 228 -7.83 8.29 12.22
C ALA A 228 -7.31 8.71 13.61
N LEU A 229 -6.39 7.93 14.21
CA LEU A 229 -5.97 8.08 15.61
C LEU A 229 -4.72 8.94 15.78
N GLY A 230 -4.15 9.47 14.70
CA GLY A 230 -2.94 10.27 14.74
C GLY A 230 -1.67 9.43 14.98
N LEU A 231 -0.66 10.06 15.62
CA LEU A 231 0.67 9.45 15.81
C LEU A 231 0.72 8.39 16.92
N SER A 232 -0.28 8.34 17.80
CA SER A 232 -0.34 7.40 18.90
C SER A 232 -1.36 6.29 18.61
N LEU A 233 -0.94 5.05 18.74
CA LEU A 233 -1.80 3.86 18.66
C LEU A 233 -2.37 3.44 20.03
N ILE A 234 -2.06 4.20 21.09
CA ILE A 234 -2.39 3.81 22.47
C ILE A 234 -3.90 3.69 22.73
N HIS A 235 -4.71 4.27 21.85
CA HIS A 235 -6.18 4.26 21.99
C HIS A 235 -6.85 3.15 21.16
N ILE A 236 -6.08 2.31 20.48
CA ILE A 236 -6.60 1.12 19.82
C ILE A 236 -6.81 0.01 20.83
#